data_4ba144c9ebef08072edac8a9c382196e
#
_entry.id   4ba144c9ebef08072edac8a9c382196e
#
_cell.length_a   1.000
_cell.length_b   1.000
_cell.length_c   1.000
_cell.angle_alpha   90.00
_cell.angle_beta   90.00
_cell.angle_gamma   90.00
#
_symmetry.space_group_name_H-M   'P 1'
#
loop_
_entity.id
_entity.type
_entity.pdbx_description
1 polymer ?
#
loop_
_entity_poly.entity_id
_entity_poly.type
_entity_poly.pdbx_seq_one_letter_code
_entity_poly.pdbx_strand_id
1 'polypeptide(L)'
;MKLTYVAPAAVLAAFLTLTTGCSKTSGVGGAASDATPATLNVNAQFAKDLKLDDRQDFEDAARGFIAKPTGKITMADGTVLKDFETYAFLDGKAADTVNPSLWRHAQLNAHIGLFKVTEGVYQLRGFDIANMTIIEGKTGWILVDPLTAPETSSAALAFARQHLGNKPVSAVVLTHAHADHFGGVLGVVTPKEVAERNIPIVAPVGFMEEATSENIMVGTAMARRSLYQFGRDLPRNAKGNVDTGLGKDVAYGTIGIIAPNLLIEKPVQPTTLDGVNFVFYNVPGAECPAEMTFSIPDKKLYDGAENMSQQMHNLLPVRGAKVRDALRWSNYMDE
;
A
#
# COMPACT_ATOMS: atom_id res chain seq x y z
N MET A 1 10.62 43.57 62.86
CA MET A 1 11.38 42.38 62.45
C MET A 1 11.33 42.37 60.92
N LYS A 2 12.40 42.89 60.25
CA LYS A 2 12.51 42.99 58.82
C LYS A 2 13.25 41.73 58.31
N LEU A 3 12.59 40.89 57.53
CA LEU A 3 13.27 39.77 56.77
C LEU A 3 13.79 40.33 55.46
N THR A 4 15.09 40.33 55.32
CA THR A 4 15.82 40.58 54.06
C THR A 4 15.90 39.32 53.29
N TYR A 5 15.34 39.32 52.09
CA TYR A 5 15.51 38.25 51.05
C TYR A 5 16.88 38.44 50.38
N VAL A 6 17.74 37.45 50.51
CA VAL A 6 18.96 37.31 49.73
C VAL A 6 18.64 36.38 48.58
N ALA A 7 18.71 36.88 47.35
CA ALA A 7 18.60 36.08 46.14
C ALA A 7 19.94 35.35 45.86
N PRO A 8 19.97 34.08 45.53
CA PRO A 8 21.17 33.43 45.00
C PRO A 8 21.24 33.61 43.48
N ALA A 9 22.15 34.49 43.07
CA ALA A 9 22.61 34.57 41.70
C ALA A 9 23.74 33.55 41.47
N ALA A 10 23.43 32.29 41.22
CA ALA A 10 24.42 31.28 40.79
C ALA A 10 23.75 29.98 40.31
N VAL A 11 22.88 30.01 39.25
CA VAL A 11 22.48 28.81 38.48
C VAL A 11 22.20 29.21 37.02
N LEU A 12 23.16 29.82 36.37
CA LEU A 12 23.04 30.14 34.93
C LEU A 12 24.33 29.91 34.17
N ALA A 13 25.08 28.86 34.48
CA ALA A 13 26.33 28.56 33.76
C ALA A 13 26.55 27.07 33.49
N ALA A 14 25.49 26.24 33.44
CA ALA A 14 25.64 24.81 33.20
C ALA A 14 24.71 24.24 32.10
N PHE A 15 24.19 25.07 31.20
CA PHE A 15 23.32 24.61 30.12
C PHE A 15 23.80 24.91 28.69
N LEU A 16 25.09 25.16 28.48
CA LEU A 16 25.60 25.53 27.17
C LEU A 16 26.66 24.57 26.58
N THR A 17 26.68 23.30 26.97
CA THR A 17 27.64 22.32 26.36
C THR A 17 27.02 20.96 26.05
N LEU A 18 25.76 20.89 25.63
CA LEU A 18 25.13 19.64 25.20
C LEU A 18 24.45 19.73 23.81
N THR A 19 24.98 20.58 22.93
CA THR A 19 24.50 20.67 21.54
C THR A 19 25.56 20.26 20.50
N THR A 20 26.46 19.37 20.83
CA THR A 20 27.34 18.74 19.85
C THR A 20 27.30 17.24 20.03
N GLY A 21 26.25 16.60 19.53
CA GLY A 21 26.10 15.15 19.65
C GLY A 21 24.97 14.53 18.83
N CYS A 22 24.33 15.27 17.92
CA CYS A 22 23.64 14.63 16.80
C CYS A 22 24.68 14.41 15.71
N SER A 23 25.61 13.48 15.94
CA SER A 23 26.28 12.83 14.82
C SER A 23 25.15 12.26 13.95
N LYS A 24 25.13 12.66 12.67
CA LYS A 24 24.44 11.93 11.63
C LYS A 24 24.75 10.46 11.92
N THR A 25 23.75 9.69 12.33
CA THR A 25 23.86 8.25 12.26
C THR A 25 24.13 7.97 10.80
N SER A 26 25.41 7.79 10.47
CA SER A 26 25.80 7.17 9.22
C SER A 26 24.96 5.91 9.15
N GLY A 27 24.10 5.84 8.15
CA GLY A 27 23.26 4.66 7.94
C GLY A 27 24.10 3.41 8.12
N VAL A 28 23.51 2.37 8.67
CA VAL A 28 24.08 1.03 8.77
C VAL A 28 24.16 0.47 7.34
N GLY A 29 25.00 1.09 6.51
CA GLY A 29 25.25 0.71 5.15
C GLY A 29 26.76 0.67 4.95
N GLY A 30 27.38 -0.45 5.33
CA GLY A 30 28.63 -0.83 4.67
C GLY A 30 28.38 -0.86 3.16
N ALA A 31 29.40 -0.56 2.36
CA ALA A 31 29.31 -0.66 0.91
C ALA A 31 28.69 -2.03 0.54
N ALA A 32 27.68 -2.03 -0.34
CA ALA A 32 27.03 -3.27 -0.76
C ALA A 32 28.08 -4.22 -1.35
N SER A 33 28.18 -5.43 -0.80
CA SER A 33 29.15 -6.44 -1.21
C SER A 33 28.60 -7.31 -2.33
N ASP A 34 29.50 -8.03 -3.01
CA ASP A 34 29.12 -9.09 -3.93
C ASP A 34 28.57 -10.31 -3.15
N ALA A 35 27.83 -11.16 -3.86
CA ALA A 35 27.30 -12.37 -3.27
C ALA A 35 28.45 -13.29 -2.79
N THR A 36 28.30 -13.85 -1.59
CA THR A 36 29.23 -14.86 -1.09
C THR A 36 29.06 -16.19 -1.85
N PRO A 37 30.06 -17.08 -1.85
CA PRO A 37 29.89 -18.42 -2.45
C PRO A 37 28.69 -19.19 -1.89
N ALA A 38 28.35 -19.02 -0.61
CA ALA A 38 27.17 -19.63 0.00
C ALA A 38 25.88 -19.07 -0.61
N THR A 39 25.77 -17.76 -0.78
CA THR A 39 24.63 -17.11 -1.44
C THR A 39 24.48 -17.56 -2.89
N LEU A 40 25.59 -17.60 -3.64
CA LEU A 40 25.60 -18.09 -5.03
C LEU A 40 25.06 -19.51 -5.14
N ASN A 41 25.54 -20.42 -4.27
CA ASN A 41 25.11 -21.81 -4.27
C ASN A 41 23.62 -21.97 -3.96
N VAL A 42 23.11 -21.26 -2.96
CA VAL A 42 21.68 -21.27 -2.61
C VAL A 42 20.84 -20.72 -3.74
N ASN A 43 21.18 -19.57 -4.32
CA ASN A 43 20.45 -18.97 -5.43
C ASN A 43 20.48 -19.88 -6.67
N ALA A 44 21.61 -20.51 -6.97
CA ALA A 44 21.72 -21.46 -8.07
C ALA A 44 20.87 -22.73 -7.86
N GLN A 45 20.68 -23.17 -6.61
CA GLN A 45 19.77 -24.26 -6.30
C GLN A 45 18.31 -23.87 -6.55
N PHE A 46 17.86 -22.74 -6.03
CA PHE A 46 16.51 -22.22 -6.31
C PHE A 46 16.24 -22.04 -7.80
N ALA A 47 17.24 -21.58 -8.56
CA ALA A 47 17.11 -21.44 -10.01
C ALA A 47 16.89 -22.76 -10.76
N LYS A 48 17.36 -23.91 -10.20
CA LYS A 48 17.10 -25.23 -10.77
C LYS A 48 15.75 -25.80 -10.38
N ASP A 49 15.29 -25.51 -9.14
CA ASP A 49 14.09 -26.11 -8.56
C ASP A 49 12.81 -25.40 -9.05
N LEU A 50 12.92 -24.17 -9.54
CA LEU A 50 11.80 -23.33 -9.92
C LEU A 50 11.67 -23.19 -11.45
N LYS A 51 10.44 -23.15 -11.96
CA LYS A 51 10.13 -22.89 -13.36
C LYS A 51 10.22 -21.39 -13.68
N LEU A 52 11.43 -20.81 -13.60
CA LEU A 52 11.65 -19.36 -13.77
C LEU A 52 11.45 -18.88 -15.22
N ASP A 53 11.45 -19.78 -16.17
CA ASP A 53 11.19 -19.54 -17.60
C ASP A 53 9.69 -19.52 -17.97
N ASP A 54 8.80 -19.90 -17.05
CA ASP A 54 7.36 -19.78 -17.25
C ASP A 54 6.96 -18.30 -17.45
N ARG A 55 6.30 -18.03 -18.59
CA ARG A 55 5.91 -16.68 -18.99
C ARG A 55 4.45 -16.35 -18.72
N GLN A 56 3.63 -17.30 -18.25
CA GLN A 56 2.19 -17.09 -18.08
C GLN A 56 1.89 -15.90 -17.16
N ASP A 57 2.59 -15.79 -16.01
CA ASP A 57 2.38 -14.66 -15.09
C ASP A 57 2.72 -13.30 -15.74
N PHE A 58 3.72 -13.26 -16.63
CA PHE A 58 4.08 -12.01 -17.34
C PHE A 58 3.01 -11.62 -18.36
N GLU A 59 2.42 -12.59 -19.05
CA GLU A 59 1.31 -12.37 -19.97
C GLU A 59 0.08 -11.89 -19.19
N ASP A 60 -0.20 -12.51 -18.04
CA ASP A 60 -1.30 -12.11 -17.15
C ASP A 60 -1.08 -10.72 -16.54
N ALA A 61 0.14 -10.40 -16.10
CA ALA A 61 0.49 -9.09 -15.56
C ALA A 61 0.37 -7.97 -16.62
N ALA A 62 0.65 -8.27 -17.88
CA ALA A 62 0.54 -7.33 -19.00
C ALA A 62 -0.88 -7.19 -19.55
N ARG A 63 -1.81 -8.10 -19.21
CA ARG A 63 -3.17 -8.15 -19.76
C ARG A 63 -3.93 -6.86 -19.47
N GLY A 64 -4.56 -6.31 -20.50
CA GLY A 64 -5.39 -5.11 -20.40
C GLY A 64 -4.62 -3.81 -20.21
N PHE A 65 -3.30 -3.80 -20.42
CA PHE A 65 -2.47 -2.60 -20.33
C PHE A 65 -2.99 -1.48 -21.25
N ILE A 66 -3.13 -0.27 -20.71
CA ILE A 66 -3.57 0.93 -21.43
C ILE A 66 -2.42 1.95 -21.53
N ALA A 67 -1.84 2.33 -20.37
CA ALA A 67 -0.82 3.37 -20.34
C ALA A 67 0.11 3.22 -19.12
N LYS A 68 1.37 3.64 -19.27
CA LYS A 68 2.38 3.66 -18.21
C LYS A 68 2.60 5.10 -17.73
N PRO A 69 2.60 5.38 -16.40
CA PRO A 69 2.97 6.67 -15.87
C PRO A 69 4.47 6.89 -15.99
N THR A 70 4.88 8.15 -16.08
CA THR A 70 6.28 8.58 -16.11
C THR A 70 6.53 9.71 -15.11
N GLY A 71 7.80 10.00 -14.81
CA GLY A 71 8.17 11.09 -13.92
C GLY A 71 8.03 10.72 -12.44
N LYS A 72 7.69 11.72 -11.62
CA LYS A 72 7.70 11.60 -10.16
C LYS A 72 6.43 12.15 -9.53
N ILE A 73 6.02 11.56 -8.42
CA ILE A 73 5.02 12.12 -7.51
C ILE A 73 5.77 12.71 -6.32
N THR A 74 5.48 13.98 -6.01
CA THR A 74 6.18 14.73 -4.96
C THR A 74 5.20 15.33 -3.98
N MET A 75 5.62 15.49 -2.73
CA MET A 75 4.94 16.33 -1.73
C MET A 75 5.13 17.82 -2.03
N ALA A 76 4.39 18.66 -1.33
CA ALA A 76 4.47 20.12 -1.48
C ALA A 76 5.85 20.70 -1.12
N ASP A 77 6.62 20.02 -0.27
CA ASP A 77 7.98 20.40 0.11
C ASP A 77 9.06 19.91 -0.88
N GLY A 78 8.65 19.24 -1.96
CA GLY A 78 9.54 18.66 -2.97
C GLY A 78 10.04 17.26 -2.66
N THR A 79 9.67 16.66 -1.53
CA THR A 79 10.03 15.26 -1.22
C THR A 79 9.42 14.33 -2.26
N VAL A 80 10.26 13.49 -2.88
CA VAL A 80 9.82 12.50 -3.85
C VAL A 80 9.20 11.30 -3.13
N LEU A 81 7.91 11.04 -3.38
CA LEU A 81 7.20 9.87 -2.85
C LEU A 81 7.30 8.68 -3.79
N LYS A 82 7.24 8.93 -5.08
CA LYS A 82 7.33 7.90 -6.12
C LYS A 82 8.11 8.42 -7.30
N ASP A 83 9.04 7.61 -7.79
CA ASP A 83 9.71 7.81 -9.06
C ASP A 83 9.50 6.55 -9.89
N PHE A 84 8.78 6.66 -11.01
CA PHE A 84 8.39 5.52 -11.82
C PHE A 84 9.55 4.84 -12.55
N GLU A 85 10.72 5.50 -12.61
CA GLU A 85 11.93 4.97 -13.26
C GLU A 85 12.92 4.32 -12.29
N THR A 86 12.68 4.40 -10.98
CA THR A 86 13.61 3.93 -9.94
C THR A 86 14.02 2.47 -10.11
N TYR A 87 13.12 1.62 -10.61
CA TYR A 87 13.33 0.17 -10.74
C TYR A 87 13.65 -0.28 -12.18
N ALA A 88 14.05 0.62 -13.07
CA ALA A 88 14.41 0.28 -14.47
C ALA A 88 15.56 -0.74 -14.58
N PHE A 89 16.41 -0.86 -13.55
CA PHE A 89 17.46 -1.89 -13.49
C PHE A 89 16.94 -3.34 -13.50
N LEU A 90 15.66 -3.56 -13.23
CA LEU A 90 15.03 -4.90 -13.24
C LEU A 90 14.84 -5.48 -14.64
N ASP A 91 14.98 -4.68 -15.70
CA ASP A 91 14.93 -5.17 -17.09
C ASP A 91 16.14 -6.07 -17.44
N GLY A 92 17.17 -6.07 -16.59
CA GLY A 92 18.37 -6.87 -16.73
C GLY A 92 18.24 -8.30 -16.20
N LYS A 93 19.37 -9.04 -16.25
CA LYS A 93 19.48 -10.35 -15.63
C LYS A 93 19.41 -10.25 -14.11
N ALA A 94 18.91 -11.32 -13.48
CA ALA A 94 18.95 -11.46 -12.03
C ALA A 94 20.37 -11.27 -11.51
N ALA A 95 20.51 -10.42 -10.48
CA ALA A 95 21.79 -10.25 -9.81
C ALA A 95 22.07 -11.43 -8.89
N ASP A 96 23.33 -11.83 -8.80
CA ASP A 96 23.77 -12.95 -7.94
C ASP A 96 23.48 -12.74 -6.45
N THR A 97 23.31 -11.48 -6.05
CA THR A 97 22.94 -11.06 -4.69
C THR A 97 21.48 -11.26 -4.34
N VAL A 98 20.61 -11.54 -5.32
CA VAL A 98 19.16 -11.62 -5.16
C VAL A 98 18.68 -13.04 -5.45
N ASN A 99 17.78 -13.55 -4.60
CA ASN A 99 17.10 -14.80 -4.89
C ASN A 99 16.37 -14.70 -6.25
N PRO A 100 16.55 -15.66 -7.16
CA PRO A 100 15.97 -15.60 -8.51
C PRO A 100 14.45 -15.54 -8.52
N SER A 101 13.77 -16.16 -7.54
CA SER A 101 12.32 -16.03 -7.37
C SER A 101 11.91 -14.60 -7.03
N LEU A 102 12.64 -13.94 -6.11
CA LEU A 102 12.37 -12.55 -5.77
C LEU A 102 12.64 -11.62 -6.97
N TRP A 103 13.69 -11.87 -7.75
CA TRP A 103 13.97 -11.09 -8.95
C TRP A 103 12.81 -11.20 -9.96
N ARG A 104 12.37 -12.44 -10.25
CA ARG A 104 11.23 -12.69 -11.13
C ARG A 104 9.96 -11.98 -10.62
N HIS A 105 9.69 -12.07 -9.32
CA HIS A 105 8.57 -11.38 -8.68
C HIS A 105 8.69 -9.86 -8.81
N ALA A 106 9.88 -9.31 -8.60
CA ALA A 106 10.16 -7.89 -8.78
C ALA A 106 9.92 -7.42 -10.22
N GLN A 107 10.25 -8.25 -11.21
CA GLN A 107 9.94 -7.97 -12.62
C GLN A 107 8.43 -7.96 -12.89
N LEU A 108 7.67 -8.89 -12.29
CA LEU A 108 6.21 -8.91 -12.38
C LEU A 108 5.59 -7.65 -11.77
N ASN A 109 6.05 -7.22 -10.60
CA ASN A 109 5.61 -5.98 -9.95
C ASN A 109 6.08 -4.70 -10.67
N ALA A 110 6.93 -4.81 -11.71
CA ALA A 110 7.29 -3.69 -12.57
C ALA A 110 6.29 -3.44 -13.70
N HIS A 111 5.27 -4.30 -13.87
CA HIS A 111 4.14 -4.04 -14.76
C HIS A 111 3.19 -3.02 -14.12
N ILE A 112 3.58 -1.74 -14.17
CA ILE A 112 2.87 -0.61 -13.58
C ILE A 112 2.07 0.16 -14.63
N GLY A 113 0.98 0.80 -14.21
CA GLY A 113 0.18 1.64 -15.10
C GLY A 113 -1.32 1.56 -14.87
N LEU A 114 -2.06 1.92 -15.91
CA LEU A 114 -3.50 1.77 -16.01
C LEU A 114 -3.82 0.53 -16.85
N PHE A 115 -4.67 -0.32 -16.31
CA PHE A 115 -5.07 -1.59 -16.93
C PHE A 115 -6.59 -1.71 -16.99
N LYS A 116 -7.12 -2.24 -18.08
CA LYS A 116 -8.52 -2.68 -18.17
C LYS A 116 -8.62 -4.12 -17.61
N VAL A 117 -9.35 -4.29 -16.54
CA VAL A 117 -9.61 -5.62 -15.93
C VAL A 117 -10.73 -6.34 -16.69
N THR A 118 -11.85 -5.66 -16.85
CA THR A 118 -13.00 -6.08 -17.66
C THR A 118 -13.76 -4.84 -18.12
N GLU A 119 -14.92 -5.00 -18.78
CA GLU A 119 -15.71 -3.86 -19.25
C GLU A 119 -16.17 -2.99 -18.09
N GLY A 120 -15.79 -1.69 -18.14
CA GLY A 120 -16.09 -0.71 -17.11
C GLY A 120 -15.39 -0.96 -15.76
N VAL A 121 -14.30 -1.74 -15.74
CA VAL A 121 -13.45 -1.93 -14.55
C VAL A 121 -11.99 -1.78 -14.94
N TYR A 122 -11.30 -0.88 -14.24
CA TYR A 122 -9.90 -0.54 -14.48
C TYR A 122 -9.11 -0.58 -13.19
N GLN A 123 -7.79 -0.78 -13.27
CA GLN A 123 -6.91 -0.83 -12.13
C GLN A 123 -5.66 0.01 -12.38
N LEU A 124 -5.32 0.84 -11.41
CA LEU A 124 -4.10 1.63 -11.34
C LEU A 124 -3.10 0.87 -10.48
N ARG A 125 -2.02 0.38 -11.10
CA ARG A 125 -0.98 -0.45 -10.48
C ARG A 125 0.32 0.29 -10.38
N GLY A 126 1.03 0.15 -9.25
CA GLY A 126 2.37 0.67 -9.06
C GLY A 126 2.47 2.16 -8.76
N PHE A 127 1.37 2.86 -8.49
CA PHE A 127 1.38 4.21 -7.93
C PHE A 127 1.76 4.20 -6.45
N ASP A 128 1.47 3.10 -5.79
CA ASP A 128 1.79 2.83 -4.39
C ASP A 128 2.09 1.33 -4.24
N ILE A 129 2.14 0.80 -3.01
CA ILE A 129 2.23 -0.64 -2.75
C ILE A 129 0.90 -1.33 -3.09
N ALA A 130 -0.22 -0.74 -2.68
CA ALA A 130 -1.56 -1.20 -3.07
C ALA A 130 -1.96 -0.73 -4.47
N ASN A 131 -3.03 -1.29 -5.01
CA ASN A 131 -3.63 -0.91 -6.28
C ASN A 131 -4.95 -0.18 -6.04
N MET A 132 -5.26 0.83 -6.85
CA MET A 132 -6.57 1.48 -6.84
C MET A 132 -7.42 0.96 -7.99
N THR A 133 -8.61 0.43 -7.69
CA THR A 133 -9.55 -0.04 -8.71
C THR A 133 -10.62 1.02 -8.98
N ILE A 134 -10.97 1.19 -10.25
CA ILE A 134 -12.03 2.08 -10.74
C ILE A 134 -13.12 1.22 -11.35
N ILE A 135 -14.36 1.39 -10.87
CA ILE A 135 -15.56 0.73 -11.42
C ILE A 135 -16.47 1.82 -11.98
N GLU A 136 -16.88 1.69 -13.23
CA GLU A 136 -17.80 2.64 -13.85
C GLU A 136 -19.21 2.44 -13.30
N GLY A 137 -19.71 3.45 -12.61
CA GLY A 137 -21.09 3.57 -12.20
C GLY A 137 -21.94 4.31 -13.23
N LYS A 138 -23.20 4.51 -12.93
CA LYS A 138 -24.17 5.20 -13.78
C LYS A 138 -23.86 6.70 -13.93
N THR A 139 -23.38 7.35 -12.87
CA THR A 139 -23.16 8.81 -12.84
C THR A 139 -21.70 9.19 -12.64
N GLY A 140 -20.84 8.27 -12.19
CA GLY A 140 -19.45 8.53 -11.88
C GLY A 140 -18.62 7.27 -11.77
N TRP A 141 -17.50 7.38 -11.06
CA TRP A 141 -16.62 6.28 -10.73
C TRP A 141 -16.76 5.88 -9.29
N ILE A 142 -16.87 4.58 -9.04
CA ILE A 142 -16.72 3.96 -7.74
C ILE A 142 -15.24 3.58 -7.62
N LEU A 143 -14.55 4.15 -6.63
CA LEU A 143 -13.14 3.87 -6.37
C LEU A 143 -13.01 2.84 -5.26
N VAL A 144 -12.13 1.86 -5.45
CA VAL A 144 -11.79 0.86 -4.43
C VAL A 144 -10.34 1.10 -4.03
N ASP A 145 -10.09 1.19 -2.72
CA ASP A 145 -8.80 1.32 -2.07
C ASP A 145 -7.93 2.46 -2.63
N PRO A 146 -8.17 3.69 -2.18
CA PRO A 146 -7.51 4.88 -2.71
C PRO A 146 -6.05 5.08 -2.24
N LEU A 147 -5.26 4.01 -2.11
CA LEU A 147 -3.82 4.02 -1.84
C LEU A 147 -3.45 4.56 -0.44
N THR A 148 -2.13 4.69 -0.16
CA THR A 148 -1.62 5.12 1.15
C THR A 148 -1.71 6.63 1.34
N ALA A 149 -1.45 7.42 0.30
CA ALA A 149 -1.27 8.86 0.43
C ALA A 149 -2.17 9.65 -0.53
N PRO A 150 -2.75 10.81 -0.11
CA PRO A 150 -3.48 11.71 -1.00
C PRO A 150 -2.69 12.13 -2.24
N GLU A 151 -1.38 12.25 -2.14
CA GLU A 151 -0.52 12.61 -3.25
C GLU A 151 -0.51 11.52 -4.32
N THR A 152 -0.35 10.25 -3.92
CA THR A 152 -0.35 9.12 -4.87
C THR A 152 -1.73 8.84 -5.43
N SER A 153 -2.78 8.89 -4.61
CA SER A 153 -4.15 8.65 -5.04
C SER A 153 -4.67 9.75 -5.98
N SER A 154 -4.34 11.01 -5.71
CA SER A 154 -4.68 12.14 -6.59
C SER A 154 -3.97 12.02 -7.94
N ALA A 155 -2.67 11.69 -7.94
CA ALA A 155 -1.90 11.46 -9.16
C ALA A 155 -2.46 10.28 -9.98
N ALA A 156 -2.81 9.18 -9.31
CA ALA A 156 -3.41 8.01 -9.94
C ALA A 156 -4.78 8.34 -10.56
N LEU A 157 -5.65 9.05 -9.83
CA LEU A 157 -6.95 9.48 -10.35
C LEU A 157 -6.81 10.47 -11.53
N ALA A 158 -5.86 11.40 -11.45
CA ALA A 158 -5.57 12.33 -12.54
C ALA A 158 -5.07 11.58 -13.78
N PHE A 159 -4.20 10.59 -13.62
CA PHE A 159 -3.73 9.74 -14.70
C PHE A 159 -4.87 8.94 -15.34
N ALA A 160 -5.75 8.36 -14.53
CA ALA A 160 -6.95 7.69 -15.05
C ALA A 160 -7.84 8.64 -15.85
N ARG A 161 -8.06 9.87 -15.38
CA ARG A 161 -8.87 10.88 -16.07
C ARG A 161 -8.31 11.27 -17.43
N GLN A 162 -6.99 11.28 -17.60
CA GLN A 162 -6.35 11.56 -18.89
C GLN A 162 -6.67 10.50 -19.95
N HIS A 163 -6.87 9.24 -19.53
CA HIS A 163 -7.04 8.11 -20.45
C HIS A 163 -8.49 7.62 -20.58
N LEU A 164 -9.31 7.78 -19.53
CA LEU A 164 -10.68 7.27 -19.47
C LEU A 164 -11.76 8.36 -19.51
N GLY A 165 -11.34 9.63 -19.50
CA GLY A 165 -12.24 10.78 -19.42
C GLY A 165 -12.49 11.25 -17.99
N ASN A 166 -13.04 12.46 -17.85
CA ASN A 166 -13.19 13.13 -16.56
C ASN A 166 -14.58 12.84 -15.96
N LYS A 167 -14.68 11.80 -15.14
CA LYS A 167 -15.89 11.48 -14.38
C LYS A 167 -15.73 11.85 -12.90
N PRO A 168 -16.81 12.26 -12.21
CA PRO A 168 -16.79 12.48 -10.77
C PRO A 168 -16.66 11.15 -10.02
N VAL A 169 -16.15 11.20 -8.79
CA VAL A 169 -16.22 10.06 -7.87
C VAL A 169 -17.63 9.97 -7.31
N SER A 170 -18.28 8.83 -7.43
CA SER A 170 -19.67 8.58 -6.97
C SER A 170 -19.75 7.72 -5.72
N ALA A 171 -18.71 6.93 -5.42
CA ALA A 171 -18.56 6.17 -4.18
C ALA A 171 -17.08 5.84 -3.94
N VAL A 172 -16.73 5.54 -2.69
CA VAL A 172 -15.42 4.97 -2.31
C VAL A 172 -15.66 3.72 -1.48
N VAL A 173 -14.98 2.63 -1.81
CA VAL A 173 -15.00 1.36 -1.09
C VAL A 173 -13.61 1.17 -0.46
N LEU A 174 -13.58 0.95 0.83
CA LEU A 174 -12.36 0.66 1.61
C LEU A 174 -12.45 -0.81 2.04
N THR A 175 -11.64 -1.67 1.42
CA THR A 175 -11.76 -3.12 1.65
C THR A 175 -11.38 -3.52 3.06
N HIS A 176 -10.38 -2.85 3.65
CA HIS A 176 -9.92 -3.14 5.00
C HIS A 176 -9.17 -1.96 5.64
N ALA A 177 -8.76 -2.14 6.89
CA ALA A 177 -8.26 -1.09 7.76
C ALA A 177 -6.74 -0.84 7.69
N HIS A 178 -6.01 -1.38 6.70
CA HIS A 178 -4.61 -1.04 6.48
C HIS A 178 -4.46 0.29 5.73
N ALA A 179 -3.45 1.08 6.10
CA ALA A 179 -3.31 2.46 5.64
C ALA A 179 -3.13 2.58 4.12
N ASP A 180 -2.54 1.60 3.47
CA ASP A 180 -2.31 1.57 2.02
C ASP A 180 -3.57 1.34 1.20
N HIS A 181 -4.71 1.08 1.84
CA HIS A 181 -6.03 0.94 1.21
C HIS A 181 -6.97 2.11 1.48
N PHE A 182 -6.70 2.93 2.50
CA PHE A 182 -7.58 4.07 2.82
C PHE A 182 -6.87 5.42 2.95
N GLY A 183 -5.56 5.42 3.22
CA GLY A 183 -4.84 6.62 3.63
C GLY A 183 -4.84 7.74 2.60
N GLY A 184 -5.01 7.40 1.33
CA GLY A 184 -5.11 8.35 0.23
C GLY A 184 -6.52 8.89 -0.06
N VAL A 185 -7.53 8.57 0.74
CA VAL A 185 -8.93 8.93 0.47
C VAL A 185 -9.15 10.44 0.25
N LEU A 186 -8.37 11.29 0.94
CA LEU A 186 -8.44 12.75 0.78
C LEU A 186 -7.87 13.25 -0.57
N GLY A 187 -7.17 12.42 -1.32
CA GLY A 187 -6.70 12.73 -2.66
C GLY A 187 -7.74 12.48 -3.76
N VAL A 188 -8.83 11.78 -3.43
CA VAL A 188 -9.88 11.43 -4.39
C VAL A 188 -11.23 12.06 -4.08
N VAL A 189 -11.54 12.32 -2.81
CA VAL A 189 -12.73 13.06 -2.35
C VAL A 189 -12.39 13.88 -1.10
N THR A 190 -13.11 14.99 -0.92
CA THR A 190 -13.02 15.80 0.30
C THR A 190 -14.20 15.50 1.23
N PRO A 191 -14.09 15.73 2.55
CA PRO A 191 -15.23 15.61 3.48
C PRO A 191 -16.42 16.50 3.09
N LYS A 192 -16.14 17.66 2.51
CA LYS A 192 -17.17 18.59 2.00
C LYS A 192 -17.93 17.96 0.82
N GLU A 193 -17.23 17.43 -0.18
CA GLU A 193 -17.87 16.74 -1.32
C GLU A 193 -18.69 15.53 -0.87
N VAL A 194 -18.15 14.75 0.09
CA VAL A 194 -18.86 13.58 0.67
C VAL A 194 -20.19 14.03 1.28
N ALA A 195 -20.19 15.11 2.06
CA ALA A 195 -21.40 15.62 2.71
C ALA A 195 -22.40 16.25 1.71
N GLU A 196 -21.91 17.10 0.78
CA GLU A 196 -22.77 17.84 -0.15
C GLU A 196 -23.40 16.94 -1.22
N ARG A 197 -22.65 15.91 -1.65
CA ARG A 197 -23.08 15.01 -2.73
C ARG A 197 -23.57 13.64 -2.22
N ASN A 198 -23.59 13.44 -0.89
CA ASN A 198 -23.94 12.17 -0.26
C ASN A 198 -23.14 10.98 -0.84
N ILE A 199 -21.81 11.14 -1.01
CA ILE A 199 -20.95 10.10 -1.56
C ILE A 199 -20.83 8.97 -0.53
N PRO A 200 -21.21 7.71 -0.86
CA PRO A 200 -20.98 6.59 0.03
C PRO A 200 -19.48 6.34 0.24
N ILE A 201 -19.06 6.29 1.49
CA ILE A 201 -17.76 5.76 1.92
C ILE A 201 -18.08 4.43 2.59
N VAL A 202 -17.81 3.35 1.88
CA VAL A 202 -18.18 1.98 2.28
C VAL A 202 -16.99 1.31 2.94
N ALA A 203 -17.20 0.65 4.09
CA ALA A 203 -16.15 -0.11 4.76
C ALA A 203 -16.75 -1.27 5.59
N PRO A 204 -15.95 -2.27 5.97
CA PRO A 204 -16.40 -3.32 6.87
C PRO A 204 -16.65 -2.80 8.28
N VAL A 205 -17.53 -3.45 9.02
CA VAL A 205 -17.74 -3.18 10.45
C VAL A 205 -16.43 -3.33 11.21
N GLY A 206 -16.16 -2.42 12.19
CA GLY A 206 -14.89 -2.37 12.93
C GLY A 206 -13.76 -1.59 12.25
N PHE A 207 -13.97 -1.10 11.03
CA PHE A 207 -12.95 -0.39 10.26
C PHE A 207 -12.27 0.75 11.04
N MET A 208 -13.03 1.67 11.64
CA MET A 208 -12.47 2.83 12.35
C MET A 208 -11.67 2.43 13.58
N GLU A 209 -12.11 1.40 14.30
CA GLU A 209 -11.40 0.88 15.47
C GLU A 209 -10.05 0.29 15.07
N GLU A 210 -10.01 -0.53 14.02
CA GLU A 210 -8.78 -1.19 13.57
C GLU A 210 -7.83 -0.21 12.90
N ALA A 211 -8.32 0.71 12.08
CA ALA A 211 -7.50 1.76 11.48
C ALA A 211 -6.84 2.65 12.56
N THR A 212 -7.59 2.99 13.63
CA THR A 212 -7.07 3.77 14.76
C THR A 212 -6.06 2.95 15.58
N SER A 213 -6.38 1.69 15.88
CA SER A 213 -5.53 0.80 16.66
C SER A 213 -4.14 0.66 16.03
N GLU A 214 -4.05 0.36 14.76
CA GLU A 214 -2.77 0.16 14.08
C GLU A 214 -2.02 1.47 13.82
N ASN A 215 -2.68 2.49 13.31
CA ASN A 215 -1.97 3.66 12.79
C ASN A 215 -1.73 4.75 13.83
N ILE A 216 -2.54 4.82 14.90
CA ILE A 216 -2.39 5.83 15.96
C ILE A 216 -1.76 5.21 17.21
N MET A 217 -2.36 4.17 17.78
CA MET A 217 -1.91 3.63 19.06
C MET A 217 -0.53 2.97 18.98
N VAL A 218 -0.26 2.19 17.96
CA VAL A 218 1.04 1.51 17.77
C VAL A 218 1.83 2.05 16.57
N GLY A 219 1.32 3.02 15.86
CA GLY A 219 1.85 3.54 14.60
C GLY A 219 3.33 3.92 14.65
N THR A 220 3.81 4.56 15.70
CA THR A 220 5.24 4.91 15.85
C THR A 220 6.13 3.68 15.95
N ALA A 221 5.69 2.62 16.64
CA ALA A 221 6.45 1.37 16.73
C ALA A 221 6.44 0.63 15.40
N MET A 222 5.29 0.58 14.74
CA MET A 222 5.13 -0.02 13.42
C MET A 222 5.96 0.70 12.36
N ALA A 223 5.96 2.04 12.34
CA ALA A 223 6.76 2.82 11.40
C ALA A 223 8.26 2.51 11.53
N ARG A 224 8.78 2.38 12.75
CA ARG A 224 10.19 1.98 12.98
C ARG A 224 10.49 0.57 12.50
N ARG A 225 9.60 -0.39 12.71
CA ARG A 225 9.77 -1.78 12.28
C ARG A 225 9.58 -1.95 10.77
N SER A 226 8.78 -1.10 10.13
CA SER A 226 8.56 -1.11 8.69
C SER A 226 9.84 -0.85 7.90
N LEU A 227 10.83 -0.14 8.48
CA LEU A 227 12.15 0.02 7.89
C LEU A 227 12.80 -1.33 7.57
N TYR A 228 12.62 -2.31 8.46
CA TYR A 228 13.15 -3.66 8.28
C TYR A 228 12.25 -4.53 7.41
N GLN A 229 10.93 -4.43 7.58
CA GLN A 229 9.97 -5.24 6.80
C GLN A 229 10.04 -4.91 5.30
N PHE A 230 10.12 -3.64 4.95
CA PHE A 230 10.08 -3.19 3.55
C PHE A 230 11.45 -2.79 2.99
N GLY A 231 12.53 -2.85 3.79
CA GLY A 231 13.85 -2.44 3.35
C GLY A 231 13.93 -0.97 2.91
N ARG A 232 13.20 -0.09 3.59
CA ARG A 232 12.99 1.31 3.20
C ARG A 232 14.30 2.07 3.01
N ASP A 233 15.28 1.86 3.91
CA ASP A 233 16.55 2.59 3.90
C ASP A 233 17.59 1.97 2.96
N LEU A 234 17.28 0.86 2.32
CA LEU A 234 18.16 0.25 1.35
C LEU A 234 18.13 1.03 0.02
N PRO A 235 19.27 1.21 -0.65
CA PRO A 235 19.28 1.82 -1.97
C PRO A 235 18.52 0.97 -2.98
N ARG A 236 17.81 1.62 -3.91
CA ARG A 236 17.01 0.95 -4.95
C ARG A 236 17.94 0.50 -6.08
N ASN A 237 18.52 -0.67 -5.94
CA ASN A 237 19.40 -1.32 -6.93
C ASN A 237 19.53 -2.81 -6.67
N ALA A 238 20.25 -3.52 -7.52
CA ALA A 238 20.43 -4.97 -7.48
C ALA A 238 21.15 -5.51 -6.21
N LYS A 239 21.83 -4.66 -5.44
CA LYS A 239 22.48 -5.01 -4.17
C LYS A 239 21.77 -4.42 -2.95
N GLY A 240 20.62 -3.83 -3.14
CA GLY A 240 19.79 -3.23 -2.11
C GLY A 240 18.34 -3.70 -2.19
N ASN A 241 17.39 -2.76 -2.25
CA ASN A 241 15.98 -3.07 -2.38
C ASN A 241 15.61 -3.27 -3.85
N VAL A 242 15.06 -4.45 -4.19
CA VAL A 242 14.52 -4.77 -5.53
C VAL A 242 13.01 -4.86 -5.54
N ASP A 243 12.42 -5.20 -4.38
CA ASP A 243 10.99 -5.33 -4.15
C ASP A 243 10.71 -5.52 -2.65
N THR A 244 9.49 -5.30 -2.20
CA THR A 244 9.09 -5.59 -0.82
C THR A 244 8.49 -6.99 -0.67
N GLY A 245 8.28 -7.71 -1.77
CA GLY A 245 7.57 -8.99 -1.83
C GLY A 245 6.06 -8.83 -2.03
N LEU A 246 5.50 -7.64 -1.84
CA LEU A 246 4.10 -7.29 -2.08
C LEU A 246 3.94 -6.28 -3.22
N GLY A 247 4.93 -5.43 -3.38
CA GLY A 247 4.99 -4.37 -4.37
C GLY A 247 6.33 -3.64 -4.29
N LYS A 248 6.47 -2.53 -4.99
CA LYS A 248 7.76 -1.85 -5.07
C LYS A 248 8.12 -1.09 -3.81
N ASP A 249 7.22 -0.30 -3.29
CA ASP A 249 7.45 0.55 -2.12
C ASP A 249 6.13 1.11 -1.59
N VAL A 250 6.11 1.44 -0.30
CA VAL A 250 5.03 2.20 0.34
C VAL A 250 5.28 3.68 0.12
N ALA A 251 4.27 4.42 -0.32
CA ALA A 251 4.35 5.87 -0.43
C ALA A 251 4.18 6.52 0.97
N TYR A 252 5.29 6.92 1.58
CA TYR A 252 5.28 7.56 2.91
C TYR A 252 4.97 9.07 2.81
N GLY A 253 3.76 9.38 2.29
CA GLY A 253 3.21 10.72 2.24
C GLY A 253 2.37 11.06 3.46
N THR A 254 1.44 11.99 3.29
CA THR A 254 0.39 12.23 4.29
C THR A 254 -0.59 11.05 4.32
N ILE A 255 -1.23 10.82 5.47
CA ILE A 255 -2.28 9.80 5.60
C ILE A 255 -3.54 10.51 6.03
N GLY A 256 -4.61 10.30 5.27
CA GLY A 256 -5.93 10.82 5.55
C GLY A 256 -6.92 9.72 5.90
N ILE A 257 -8.02 10.10 6.54
CA ILE A 257 -9.14 9.19 6.77
C ILE A 257 -10.44 9.98 6.66
N ILE A 258 -11.46 9.37 6.08
CA ILE A 258 -12.85 9.82 6.14
C ILE A 258 -13.63 8.69 6.80
N ALA A 259 -14.37 8.99 7.86
CA ALA A 259 -15.18 7.99 8.53
C ALA A 259 -16.22 7.41 7.55
N PRO A 260 -16.33 6.08 7.45
CA PRO A 260 -17.35 5.44 6.62
C PRO A 260 -18.76 5.88 7.03
N ASN A 261 -19.60 6.15 6.03
CA ASN A 261 -21.02 6.45 6.23
C ASN A 261 -21.94 5.30 5.79
N LEU A 262 -21.36 4.22 5.26
CA LEU A 262 -22.04 2.97 4.93
C LEU A 262 -21.19 1.78 5.39
N LEU A 263 -21.63 1.08 6.41
CA LEU A 263 -20.95 -0.10 6.94
C LEU A 263 -21.53 -1.39 6.37
N ILE A 264 -20.65 -2.31 6.06
CA ILE A 264 -20.97 -3.69 5.73
C ILE A 264 -20.91 -4.47 7.03
N GLU A 265 -22.09 -4.82 7.57
CA GLU A 265 -22.25 -5.42 8.91
C GLU A 265 -22.57 -6.90 8.86
N LYS A 266 -23.20 -7.36 7.77
CA LYS A 266 -23.62 -8.76 7.63
C LYS A 266 -22.50 -9.60 7.03
N PRO A 267 -22.45 -10.91 7.33
CA PRO A 267 -21.50 -11.81 6.66
C PRO A 267 -21.57 -11.71 5.15
N VAL A 268 -22.78 -11.65 4.57
CA VAL A 268 -23.03 -11.39 3.14
C VAL A 268 -24.03 -10.25 3.03
N GLN A 269 -23.67 -9.19 2.31
CA GLN A 269 -24.51 -7.99 2.20
C GLN A 269 -24.58 -7.47 0.75
N PRO A 270 -25.70 -7.74 0.05
CA PRO A 270 -25.97 -7.07 -1.24
C PRO A 270 -26.13 -5.56 -1.03
N THR A 271 -25.50 -4.78 -1.90
CA THR A 271 -25.56 -3.31 -1.84
C THR A 271 -25.42 -2.73 -3.25
N THR A 272 -26.25 -1.76 -3.60
CA THR A 272 -26.14 -1.07 -4.90
C THR A 272 -25.45 0.27 -4.71
N LEU A 273 -24.36 0.51 -5.43
CA LEU A 273 -23.61 1.78 -5.44
C LEU A 273 -23.65 2.33 -6.86
N ASP A 274 -24.14 3.54 -7.05
CA ASP A 274 -24.24 4.23 -8.35
C ASP A 274 -24.71 3.33 -9.51
N GLY A 275 -25.73 2.48 -9.23
CA GLY A 275 -26.33 1.58 -10.21
C GLY A 275 -25.55 0.27 -10.46
N VAL A 276 -24.47 0.01 -9.75
CA VAL A 276 -23.71 -1.25 -9.78
C VAL A 276 -24.11 -2.11 -8.59
N ASN A 277 -24.44 -3.38 -8.83
CA ASN A 277 -24.86 -4.33 -7.81
C ASN A 277 -23.65 -5.08 -7.25
N PHE A 278 -23.28 -4.78 -6.01
CA PHE A 278 -22.24 -5.47 -5.24
C PHE A 278 -22.86 -6.52 -4.34
N VAL A 279 -22.11 -7.58 -4.09
CA VAL A 279 -22.31 -8.48 -2.95
C VAL A 279 -21.04 -8.45 -2.13
N PHE A 280 -21.09 -7.83 -0.96
CA PHE A 280 -19.97 -7.76 -0.02
C PHE A 280 -19.95 -8.96 0.90
N TYR A 281 -18.77 -9.45 1.24
CA TYR A 281 -18.52 -10.56 2.16
C TYR A 281 -17.59 -10.07 3.27
N ASN A 282 -18.04 -10.08 4.51
CA ASN A 282 -17.17 -9.79 5.65
C ASN A 282 -16.29 -11.00 5.94
N VAL A 283 -14.97 -10.76 5.97
CA VAL A 283 -13.94 -11.79 6.21
C VAL A 283 -12.98 -11.37 7.35
N PRO A 284 -13.53 -11.02 8.54
CA PRO A 284 -12.72 -10.45 9.62
C PRO A 284 -11.67 -11.42 10.14
N GLY A 285 -10.45 -10.92 10.32
CA GLY A 285 -9.32 -11.68 10.86
C GLY A 285 -8.60 -12.53 9.81
N ALA A 286 -8.92 -12.38 8.53
CA ALA A 286 -8.14 -12.93 7.45
C ALA A 286 -6.82 -12.15 7.29
N GLU A 287 -6.70 -11.23 6.34
CA GLU A 287 -5.50 -10.40 6.22
C GLU A 287 -5.51 -9.24 7.23
N CYS A 288 -6.69 -8.70 7.53
CA CYS A 288 -6.90 -7.63 8.50
C CYS A 288 -8.06 -7.97 9.44
N PRO A 289 -8.06 -7.47 10.70
CA PRO A 289 -9.16 -7.72 11.62
C PRO A 289 -10.52 -7.19 11.14
N ALA A 290 -10.56 -6.07 10.43
CA ALA A 290 -11.74 -5.53 9.78
C ALA A 290 -11.51 -5.53 8.27
N GLU A 291 -12.07 -6.52 7.58
CA GLU A 291 -11.85 -6.76 6.17
C GLU A 291 -13.08 -7.31 5.48
N MET A 292 -13.26 -6.95 4.21
CA MET A 292 -14.29 -7.46 3.32
C MET A 292 -13.77 -7.66 1.91
N THR A 293 -14.33 -8.64 1.24
CA THR A 293 -14.20 -8.84 -0.20
C THR A 293 -15.54 -8.54 -0.87
N PHE A 294 -15.59 -8.52 -2.19
CA PHE A 294 -16.86 -8.36 -2.89
C PHE A 294 -16.90 -9.00 -4.27
N SER A 295 -18.12 -9.32 -4.72
CA SER A 295 -18.38 -9.67 -6.10
C SER A 295 -19.29 -8.64 -6.77
N ILE A 296 -19.17 -8.55 -8.11
CA ILE A 296 -20.12 -7.85 -8.99
C ILE A 296 -20.65 -8.89 -9.98
N PRO A 297 -21.75 -9.57 -9.66
CA PRO A 297 -22.25 -10.71 -10.44
C PRO A 297 -22.50 -10.36 -11.91
N ASP A 298 -23.05 -9.16 -12.18
CA ASP A 298 -23.34 -8.67 -13.53
C ASP A 298 -22.09 -8.55 -14.41
N LYS A 299 -20.91 -8.37 -13.77
CA LYS A 299 -19.62 -8.26 -14.45
C LYS A 299 -18.78 -9.55 -14.35
N LYS A 300 -19.27 -10.58 -13.66
CA LYS A 300 -18.54 -11.81 -13.33
C LYS A 300 -17.17 -11.49 -12.70
N LEU A 301 -17.17 -10.52 -11.79
CA LEU A 301 -15.97 -10.01 -11.14
C LEU A 301 -16.02 -10.37 -9.65
N TYR A 302 -14.87 -10.76 -9.12
CA TYR A 302 -14.62 -10.86 -7.68
C TYR A 302 -13.36 -10.07 -7.34
N ASP A 303 -13.45 -9.27 -6.29
CA ASP A 303 -12.33 -8.55 -5.68
C ASP A 303 -12.04 -9.19 -4.32
N GLY A 304 -10.92 -9.85 -4.23
CA GLY A 304 -10.50 -10.59 -3.04
C GLY A 304 -9.75 -9.74 -2.03
N ALA A 305 -9.68 -8.42 -2.21
CA ALA A 305 -8.85 -7.52 -1.40
C ALA A 305 -7.41 -8.07 -1.29
N GLU A 306 -6.87 -8.27 -0.08
CA GLU A 306 -5.59 -8.96 0.12
C GLU A 306 -5.75 -10.43 0.55
N ASN A 307 -6.98 -10.94 0.65
CA ASN A 307 -7.24 -12.36 0.93
C ASN A 307 -6.79 -13.27 -0.21
N MET A 308 -6.85 -12.77 -1.44
CA MET A 308 -6.45 -13.51 -2.64
C MET A 308 -5.34 -12.75 -3.36
N SER A 309 -4.14 -13.29 -3.33
CA SER A 309 -3.00 -12.80 -4.09
C SER A 309 -2.26 -13.97 -4.76
N GLN A 310 -1.44 -13.69 -5.77
CA GLN A 310 -0.66 -14.71 -6.46
C GLN A 310 0.54 -15.23 -5.65
N GLN A 311 0.80 -14.65 -4.50
CA GLN A 311 1.82 -15.09 -3.55
C GLN A 311 1.17 -15.33 -2.19
N MET A 312 1.81 -16.17 -1.37
CA MET A 312 1.38 -16.34 0.00
C MET A 312 1.68 -15.06 0.80
N HIS A 313 0.63 -14.41 1.30
CA HIS A 313 0.75 -13.28 2.21
C HIS A 313 1.26 -13.74 3.59
N ASN A 314 2.03 -12.92 4.29
CA ASN A 314 2.49 -13.27 5.63
C ASN A 314 1.33 -13.34 6.64
N LEU A 315 1.43 -14.28 7.61
CA LEU A 315 0.48 -14.40 8.71
C LEU A 315 0.89 -13.61 9.94
N LEU A 316 2.19 -13.36 10.10
CA LEU A 316 2.79 -12.59 11.20
C LEU A 316 3.57 -11.40 10.63
N PRO A 317 2.97 -10.21 10.55
CA PRO A 317 3.68 -9.04 10.02
C PRO A 317 4.77 -8.55 10.98
N VAL A 318 6.00 -8.48 10.50
CA VAL A 318 7.17 -8.07 11.28
C VAL A 318 7.04 -6.63 11.81
N ARG A 319 6.36 -5.76 11.07
CA ARG A 319 6.06 -4.39 11.50
C ARG A 319 5.23 -4.34 12.79
N GLY A 320 4.48 -5.39 13.13
CA GLY A 320 3.71 -5.48 14.37
C GLY A 320 2.21 -5.25 14.21
N ALA A 321 1.66 -5.39 13.01
CA ALA A 321 0.23 -5.53 12.83
C ALA A 321 -0.30 -6.80 13.52
N LYS A 322 -1.60 -6.88 13.75
CA LYS A 322 -2.21 -8.05 14.41
C LYS A 322 -1.93 -9.33 13.64
N VAL A 323 -1.67 -10.42 14.36
CA VAL A 323 -1.48 -11.76 13.76
C VAL A 323 -2.77 -12.22 13.13
N ARG A 324 -2.66 -12.77 11.92
CA ARG A 324 -3.78 -13.22 11.11
C ARG A 324 -4.25 -14.62 11.52
N ASP A 325 -5.54 -14.87 11.39
CA ASP A 325 -6.12 -16.18 11.66
C ASP A 325 -6.10 -17.05 10.40
N ALA A 326 -5.06 -17.89 10.28
CA ALA A 326 -4.89 -18.73 9.10
C ALA A 326 -6.04 -19.71 8.86
N LEU A 327 -6.69 -20.20 9.92
CA LEU A 327 -7.81 -21.11 9.79
C LEU A 327 -9.06 -20.39 9.27
N ARG A 328 -9.38 -19.22 9.83
CA ARG A 328 -10.47 -18.39 9.30
C ARG A 328 -10.23 -18.01 7.85
N TRP A 329 -9.03 -17.55 7.55
CA TRP A 329 -8.67 -17.17 6.20
C TRP A 329 -8.88 -18.31 5.20
N SER A 330 -8.42 -19.52 5.54
CA SER A 330 -8.66 -20.72 4.72
C SER A 330 -10.15 -21.00 4.51
N ASN A 331 -10.97 -20.89 5.57
CA ASN A 331 -12.40 -21.11 5.47
C ASN A 331 -13.10 -20.10 4.54
N TYR A 332 -12.69 -18.83 4.58
CA TYR A 332 -13.22 -17.80 3.66
C TYR A 332 -12.85 -18.05 2.19
N MET A 333 -11.78 -18.81 1.93
CA MET A 333 -11.43 -19.20 0.55
C MET A 333 -12.30 -20.35 0.03
N ASP A 334 -12.88 -21.14 0.93
CA ASP A 334 -13.75 -22.27 0.60
C ASP A 334 -15.23 -21.83 0.44
N GLU A 335 -15.64 -20.71 1.03
CA GLU A 335 -17.00 -20.14 0.95
C GLU A 335 -17.23 -19.40 -0.39
#